data_d4570ed6413a62df9a43e2f1c62b6494
#
_entry.id   d4570ed6413a62df9a43e2f1c62b6494
#
_cell.length_a   1.000
_cell.length_b   1.000
_cell.length_c   1.000
_cell.angle_alpha   90.00
_cell.angle_beta   90.00
_cell.angle_gamma   90.00
#
_symmetry.space_group_name_H-M   'P 1'
#
loop_
_entity.id
_entity.type
_entity.pdbx_description
1 polymer ?
#
loop_
_entity_poly.entity_id
_entity_poly.type
_entity_poly.pdbx_seq_one_letter_code
_entity_poly.pdbx_strand_id
1 'polypeptide(L)'
;VWFGERWITSVFDLFEENVRYFPPLLPEIKDFVEFRAADAPKLFELNLHNGTVWRWNRPIYNSGDGGAHIRVENRLLPAGPTPVDMVADAAFYYGLAEFLVGENRPVWSRMSFAEAEENFNACAKDGIEARVTWPKIGRIGVADLVTDVLAPQARRGLSRLNIDKDVIDEFMSIIEGRAESRVNGATWQLQALESLAPDSRQDSPERAEGIRAMMDAYLANQATGKPVHTWEIPTRG
;
A
#
# COMPACT_ATOMS: atom_id res chain seq x y z
N VAL A 1 2.30 -9.43 -11.97
CA VAL A 1 3.14 -8.79 -10.94
C VAL A 1 3.71 -9.88 -10.05
N TRP A 2 4.97 -9.80 -9.74
CA TRP A 2 5.69 -10.83 -9.01
C TRP A 2 6.20 -10.28 -7.67
N PHE A 3 6.10 -11.08 -6.59
CA PHE A 3 6.49 -10.67 -5.24
C PHE A 3 8.01 -10.63 -5.08
N GLY A 4 8.73 -11.53 -5.74
CA GLY A 4 10.18 -11.69 -5.68
C GLY A 4 10.59 -13.12 -5.32
N GLU A 5 11.88 -13.38 -5.15
CA GLU A 5 12.41 -14.69 -4.79
C GLU A 5 12.85 -14.78 -3.32
N ARG A 6 13.29 -13.67 -2.77
CA ARG A 6 13.93 -13.62 -1.44
C ARG A 6 13.89 -12.21 -0.86
N TRP A 7 14.17 -12.12 0.42
CA TRP A 7 14.45 -10.83 1.04
C TRP A 7 15.64 -10.13 0.36
N ILE A 8 15.47 -8.86 0.09
CA ILE A 8 16.52 -7.99 -0.46
C ILE A 8 17.46 -7.56 0.65
N THR A 9 18.76 -7.71 0.43
CA THR A 9 19.80 -7.41 1.42
C THR A 9 20.73 -6.27 1.02
N SER A 10 20.65 -5.82 -0.23
CA SER A 10 21.47 -4.73 -0.74
C SER A 10 20.72 -3.89 -1.78
N VAL A 11 21.21 -2.67 -2.00
CA VAL A 11 20.73 -1.80 -3.09
C VAL A 11 20.92 -2.44 -4.46
N PHE A 12 21.99 -3.20 -4.63
CA PHE A 12 22.27 -3.95 -5.86
C PHE A 12 21.16 -4.97 -6.17
N ASP A 13 20.72 -5.73 -5.16
CA ASP A 13 19.67 -6.74 -5.31
C ASP A 13 18.36 -6.13 -5.86
N LEU A 14 18.06 -4.86 -5.54
CA LEU A 14 16.86 -4.18 -6.02
C LEU A 14 16.79 -4.12 -7.56
N PHE A 15 17.92 -3.91 -8.21
CA PHE A 15 18.02 -3.78 -9.66
C PHE A 15 18.38 -5.09 -10.33
N GLU A 16 19.25 -5.90 -9.69
CA GLU A 16 19.67 -7.20 -10.23
C GLU A 16 18.48 -8.09 -10.55
N GLU A 17 17.54 -8.20 -9.61
CA GLU A 17 16.35 -9.01 -9.77
C GLU A 17 15.50 -8.56 -10.96
N ASN A 18 15.37 -7.24 -11.17
CA ASN A 18 14.67 -6.70 -12.34
C ASN A 18 15.38 -7.06 -13.65
N VAL A 19 16.68 -6.87 -13.72
CA VAL A 19 17.47 -7.17 -14.93
C VAL A 19 17.47 -8.66 -15.24
N ARG A 20 17.49 -9.49 -14.20
CA ARG A 20 17.57 -10.96 -14.34
C ARG A 20 16.27 -11.58 -14.85
N TYR A 21 15.12 -11.09 -14.42
CA TYR A 21 13.82 -11.75 -14.63
C TYR A 21 12.91 -11.05 -15.64
N PHE A 22 13.19 -9.80 -15.96
CA PHE A 22 12.37 -9.02 -16.89
C PHE A 22 13.18 -8.63 -18.13
N PRO A 23 12.85 -9.17 -19.32
CA PRO A 23 13.51 -8.77 -20.54
C PRO A 23 13.22 -7.31 -20.88
N PRO A 24 14.13 -6.59 -21.56
CA PRO A 24 13.88 -5.25 -22.06
C PRO A 24 12.72 -5.25 -23.06
N LEU A 25 11.73 -4.41 -22.84
CA LEU A 25 10.60 -4.23 -23.77
C LEU A 25 10.89 -3.19 -24.84
N LEU A 26 11.77 -2.24 -24.54
CA LEU A 26 12.17 -1.16 -25.45
C LEU A 26 13.64 -1.37 -25.86
N PRO A 27 13.95 -1.42 -27.18
CA PRO A 27 15.21 -2.00 -27.64
C PRO A 27 16.41 -1.09 -27.51
N GLU A 28 16.27 0.25 -27.61
CA GLU A 28 17.44 1.15 -27.68
C GLU A 28 17.13 2.57 -27.18
N ILE A 29 18.15 3.19 -26.57
CA ILE A 29 18.25 4.63 -26.39
C ILE A 29 19.27 5.14 -27.39
N LYS A 30 18.85 6.04 -28.29
CA LYS A 30 19.72 6.52 -29.38
C LYS A 30 20.69 7.63 -28.98
N ASP A 31 20.47 8.29 -27.85
CA ASP A 31 21.28 9.43 -27.42
C ASP A 31 22.21 9.05 -26.27
N PHE A 32 23.41 8.61 -26.59
CA PHE A 32 24.49 8.51 -25.62
C PHE A 32 25.01 9.91 -25.28
N VAL A 33 24.71 10.36 -24.06
CA VAL A 33 25.41 11.52 -23.51
C VAL A 33 26.70 11.04 -22.86
N GLU A 34 27.84 11.54 -23.30
CA GLU A 34 29.11 11.25 -22.65
C GLU A 34 29.08 11.55 -21.17
N PHE A 35 29.40 10.53 -20.38
CA PHE A 35 29.50 10.64 -18.93
C PHE A 35 30.78 11.39 -18.55
N ARG A 36 30.67 12.50 -17.81
CA ARG A 36 31.80 13.12 -17.15
C ARG A 36 31.99 12.49 -15.77
N ALA A 37 33.18 12.08 -15.45
CA ALA A 37 33.49 11.38 -14.19
C ALA A 37 33.12 12.17 -12.90
N ALA A 38 32.90 13.48 -13.03
CA ALA A 38 32.47 14.35 -11.94
C ALA A 38 30.93 14.38 -11.74
N ASP A 39 30.16 13.90 -12.72
CA ASP A 39 28.71 13.97 -12.70
C ASP A 39 28.13 12.60 -12.29
N ALA A 40 27.00 12.61 -11.61
CA ALA A 40 26.26 11.39 -11.35
C ALA A 40 25.74 10.79 -12.67
N PRO A 41 25.94 9.48 -12.94
CA PRO A 41 25.52 8.86 -14.20
C PRO A 41 24.00 8.93 -14.35
N LYS A 42 23.52 9.23 -15.55
CA LYS A 42 22.07 9.30 -15.81
C LYS A 42 21.40 7.95 -15.95
N LEU A 43 22.16 6.90 -16.29
CA LEU A 43 21.71 5.49 -16.40
C LEU A 43 20.41 5.35 -17.20
N PHE A 44 20.35 5.92 -18.41
CA PHE A 44 19.13 5.98 -19.23
C PHE A 44 18.55 4.59 -19.52
N GLU A 45 19.41 3.61 -19.85
CA GLU A 45 18.99 2.23 -20.13
C GLU A 45 18.38 1.57 -18.90
N LEU A 46 19.00 1.75 -17.73
CA LEU A 46 18.47 1.24 -16.48
C LEU A 46 17.11 1.86 -16.16
N ASN A 47 16.97 3.17 -16.31
CA ASN A 47 15.73 3.89 -16.05
C ASN A 47 14.63 3.49 -17.04
N LEU A 48 14.97 3.32 -18.33
CA LEU A 48 14.04 2.87 -19.35
C LEU A 48 13.56 1.45 -19.06
N HIS A 49 14.48 0.52 -18.79
CA HIS A 49 14.15 -0.86 -18.43
C HIS A 49 13.29 -0.91 -17.16
N ASN A 50 13.74 -0.27 -16.09
CA ASN A 50 13.05 -0.25 -14.81
C ASN A 50 11.66 0.40 -14.90
N GLY A 51 11.48 1.39 -15.77
CA GLY A 51 10.18 2.02 -16.06
C GLY A 51 9.14 1.06 -16.65
N THR A 52 9.59 0.01 -17.35
CA THR A 52 8.71 -1.03 -17.94
C THR A 52 8.44 -2.21 -17.00
N VAL A 53 9.17 -2.31 -15.90
CA VAL A 53 8.98 -3.40 -14.93
C VAL A 53 7.90 -3.04 -13.94
N TRP A 54 6.88 -3.87 -13.84
CA TRP A 54 5.78 -3.66 -12.92
C TRP A 54 5.94 -4.50 -11.65
N ARG A 55 6.33 -3.82 -10.57
CA ARG A 55 6.49 -4.42 -9.24
C ARG A 55 5.70 -3.63 -8.19
N TRP A 56 5.39 -4.27 -7.06
CA TRP A 56 4.70 -3.65 -5.93
C TRP A 56 5.54 -2.55 -5.27
N ASN A 57 6.83 -2.80 -5.10
CA ASN A 57 7.83 -1.82 -4.69
C ASN A 57 8.86 -1.69 -5.79
N ARG A 58 8.96 -0.52 -6.40
CA ARG A 58 9.87 -0.26 -7.52
C ARG A 58 11.04 0.59 -7.05
N PRO A 59 12.29 0.12 -7.20
CA PRO A 59 13.45 0.97 -6.98
C PRO A 59 13.52 2.02 -8.08
N ILE A 60 13.83 3.25 -7.73
CA ILE A 60 14.01 4.34 -8.69
C ILE A 60 15.36 4.97 -8.44
N TYR A 61 16.20 4.98 -9.47
CA TYR A 61 17.40 5.78 -9.54
C TYR A 61 17.08 7.10 -10.22
N ASN A 62 17.53 8.19 -9.68
CA ASN A 62 17.46 9.50 -10.32
C ASN A 62 18.76 10.27 -10.08
N SER A 63 19.16 11.09 -11.07
CA SER A 63 20.30 11.99 -11.01
C SER A 63 19.87 13.37 -11.49
N GLY A 64 20.18 14.41 -10.73
CA GLY A 64 19.86 15.80 -11.04
C GLY A 64 20.81 16.74 -10.32
N ASP A 65 20.48 18.00 -10.25
CA ASP A 65 21.33 19.06 -9.65
C ASP A 65 21.70 18.80 -8.18
N GLY A 66 20.92 17.98 -7.48
CA GLY A 66 21.19 17.53 -6.11
C GLY A 66 22.05 16.26 -5.99
N GLY A 67 22.57 15.73 -7.11
CA GLY A 67 23.31 14.47 -7.15
C GLY A 67 22.45 13.25 -7.44
N ALA A 68 23.08 12.06 -7.35
CA ALA A 68 22.38 10.79 -7.54
C ALA A 68 21.69 10.34 -6.23
N HIS A 69 20.47 9.83 -6.36
CA HIS A 69 19.77 9.23 -5.25
C HIS A 69 18.94 8.02 -5.69
N ILE A 70 18.67 7.16 -4.72
CA ILE A 70 17.78 6.02 -4.89
C ILE A 70 16.61 6.17 -3.93
N ARG A 71 15.42 5.84 -4.39
CA ARG A 71 14.21 5.75 -3.58
C ARG A 71 13.41 4.51 -3.96
N VAL A 72 12.51 4.10 -3.09
CA VAL A 72 11.55 3.04 -3.38
C VAL A 72 10.17 3.67 -3.56
N GLU A 73 9.57 3.42 -4.71
CA GLU A 73 8.18 3.78 -4.99
C GLU A 73 7.28 2.65 -4.47
N ASN A 74 6.49 2.95 -3.44
CA ASN A 74 5.45 2.04 -2.97
C ASN A 74 4.21 2.17 -3.87
N ARG A 75 3.78 1.05 -4.45
CA ARG A 75 2.65 0.97 -5.39
C ARG A 75 1.49 0.12 -4.84
N LEU A 76 1.51 -0.18 -3.54
CA LEU A 76 0.51 -1.02 -2.88
C LEU A 76 -0.74 -0.24 -2.46
N LEU A 77 -0.58 1.06 -2.15
CA LEU A 77 -1.68 1.87 -1.66
C LEU A 77 -2.58 2.29 -2.83
N PRO A 78 -3.83 1.83 -2.88
CA PRO A 78 -4.82 2.32 -3.84
C PRO A 78 -5.29 3.72 -3.47
N ALA A 79 -6.03 4.36 -4.37
CA ALA A 79 -6.79 5.56 -4.05
C ALA A 79 -7.84 5.21 -2.97
N GLY A 80 -7.82 5.95 -1.87
CA GLY A 80 -8.79 5.79 -0.79
C GLY A 80 -10.14 6.43 -1.11
N PRO A 81 -11.18 6.14 -0.33
CA PRO A 81 -12.51 6.71 -0.53
C PRO A 81 -12.55 8.23 -0.44
N THR A 82 -11.77 8.81 0.46
CA THR A 82 -11.64 10.27 0.62
C THR A 82 -10.18 10.69 0.73
N PRO A 83 -9.84 11.99 0.55
CA PRO A 83 -8.49 12.49 0.80
C PRO A 83 -7.97 12.19 2.22
N VAL A 84 -8.82 12.28 3.25
CA VAL A 84 -8.39 11.96 4.62
C VAL A 84 -8.06 10.47 4.80
N ASP A 85 -8.78 9.59 4.10
CA ASP A 85 -8.47 8.16 4.07
C ASP A 85 -7.11 7.90 3.42
N MET A 86 -6.81 8.57 2.30
CA MET A 86 -5.52 8.44 1.60
C MET A 86 -4.35 8.96 2.44
N VAL A 87 -4.53 10.09 3.12
CA VAL A 87 -3.49 10.66 4.00
C VAL A 87 -3.28 9.78 5.23
N ALA A 88 -4.34 9.17 5.77
CA ALA A 88 -4.23 8.20 6.86
C ALA A 88 -3.41 6.97 6.45
N ASP A 89 -3.63 6.43 5.24
CA ASP A 89 -2.83 5.32 4.71
C ASP A 89 -1.35 5.70 4.55
N ALA A 90 -1.07 6.91 4.06
CA ALA A 90 0.29 7.42 3.94
C ALA A 90 0.95 7.61 5.33
N ALA A 91 0.22 8.17 6.29
CA ALA A 91 0.70 8.35 7.66
C ALA A 91 1.04 7.00 8.31
N PHE A 92 0.15 6.03 8.19
CA PHE A 92 0.38 4.67 8.69
C PHE A 92 1.62 4.03 8.06
N TYR A 93 1.75 4.12 6.73
CA TYR A 93 2.89 3.58 6.00
C TYR A 93 4.22 4.21 6.43
N TYR A 94 4.31 5.55 6.43
CA TYR A 94 5.54 6.24 6.82
C TYR A 94 5.89 6.03 8.29
N GLY A 95 4.90 6.09 9.18
CA GLY A 95 5.12 5.84 10.59
C GLY A 95 5.62 4.43 10.87
N LEU A 96 5.00 3.42 10.24
CA LEU A 96 5.42 2.03 10.41
C LEU A 96 6.80 1.77 9.80
N ALA A 97 7.08 2.33 8.61
CA ALA A 97 8.39 2.20 7.97
C ALA A 97 9.50 2.79 8.85
N GLU A 98 9.32 4.01 9.37
CA GLU A 98 10.27 4.65 10.28
C GLU A 98 10.47 3.83 11.57
N PHE A 99 9.38 3.32 12.15
CA PHE A 99 9.48 2.47 13.32
C PHE A 99 10.31 1.20 13.06
N LEU A 100 10.01 0.50 11.96
CA LEU A 100 10.68 -0.77 11.62
C LEU A 100 12.15 -0.60 11.24
N VAL A 101 12.51 0.49 10.56
CA VAL A 101 13.91 0.83 10.25
C VAL A 101 14.71 1.09 11.52
N GLY A 102 14.10 1.69 12.54
CA GLY A 102 14.73 1.96 13.84
C GLY A 102 14.86 0.75 14.76
N GLU A 103 14.35 -0.43 14.39
CA GLU A 103 14.44 -1.65 15.19
C GLU A 103 15.84 -2.29 15.12
N ASN A 104 16.36 -2.76 16.26
CA ASN A 104 17.66 -3.46 16.32
C ASN A 104 17.73 -4.73 15.47
N ARG A 105 16.60 -5.36 15.22
CA ARG A 105 16.47 -6.56 14.41
C ARG A 105 15.47 -6.30 13.29
N PRO A 106 15.92 -6.22 12.03
CA PRO A 106 15.05 -5.96 10.90
C PRO A 106 14.02 -7.08 10.71
N VAL A 107 12.90 -6.77 10.07
CA VAL A 107 11.78 -7.70 9.86
C VAL A 107 12.24 -8.97 9.14
N TRP A 108 13.05 -8.83 8.10
CA TRP A 108 13.58 -9.97 7.33
C TRP A 108 14.43 -10.97 8.14
N SER A 109 14.93 -10.57 9.32
CA SER A 109 15.63 -11.49 10.25
C SER A 109 14.69 -12.26 11.18
N ARG A 110 13.40 -11.95 11.15
CA ARG A 110 12.37 -12.47 12.07
C ARG A 110 11.15 -13.07 11.36
N MET A 111 11.04 -12.88 10.07
CA MET A 111 9.98 -13.39 9.20
C MET A 111 10.64 -13.98 7.96
N SER A 112 10.34 -15.21 7.62
CA SER A 112 10.81 -15.82 6.38
C SER A 112 10.17 -15.11 5.16
N PHE A 113 10.81 -15.22 4.01
CA PHE A 113 10.25 -14.66 2.78
C PHE A 113 8.92 -15.32 2.40
N ALA A 114 8.81 -16.63 2.59
CA ALA A 114 7.58 -17.38 2.35
C ALA A 114 6.43 -16.89 3.24
N GLU A 115 6.66 -16.64 4.54
CA GLU A 115 5.65 -16.06 5.42
C GLU A 115 5.22 -14.67 4.96
N ALA A 116 6.15 -13.85 4.48
CA ALA A 116 5.81 -12.51 3.96
C ALA A 116 4.96 -12.60 2.69
N GLU A 117 5.26 -13.52 1.79
CA GLU A 117 4.49 -13.77 0.58
C GLU A 117 3.10 -14.34 0.89
N GLU A 118 3.00 -15.29 1.81
CA GLU A 118 1.72 -15.82 2.30
C GLU A 118 0.85 -14.72 2.93
N ASN A 119 1.44 -13.88 3.78
CA ASN A 119 0.75 -12.74 4.40
C ASN A 119 0.24 -11.76 3.35
N PHE A 120 1.08 -11.43 2.36
CA PHE A 120 0.71 -10.54 1.27
C PHE A 120 -0.49 -11.09 0.47
N ASN A 121 -0.43 -12.37 0.08
CA ASN A 121 -1.49 -13.02 -0.67
C ASN A 121 -2.79 -13.16 0.15
N ALA A 122 -2.68 -13.47 1.44
CA ALA A 122 -3.83 -13.51 2.34
C ALA A 122 -4.52 -12.14 2.45
N CYS A 123 -3.75 -11.06 2.65
CA CYS A 123 -4.29 -9.70 2.69
C CYS A 123 -4.91 -9.27 1.36
N ALA A 124 -4.31 -9.64 0.22
CA ALA A 124 -4.86 -9.34 -1.09
C ALA A 124 -6.19 -10.05 -1.35
N LYS A 125 -6.36 -11.27 -0.83
CA LYS A 125 -7.56 -12.09 -1.00
C LYS A 125 -8.68 -11.71 -0.03
N ASP A 126 -8.35 -11.65 1.25
CA ASP A 126 -9.34 -11.61 2.33
C ASP A 126 -9.43 -10.19 2.98
N GLY A 127 -8.58 -9.24 2.56
CA GLY A 127 -8.60 -7.85 3.04
C GLY A 127 -8.44 -7.76 4.56
N ILE A 128 -9.34 -7.01 5.19
CA ILE A 128 -9.30 -6.77 6.64
C ILE A 128 -9.62 -8.02 7.47
N GLU A 129 -10.25 -9.03 6.87
CA GLU A 129 -10.57 -10.31 7.50
C GLU A 129 -9.41 -11.32 7.39
N ALA A 130 -8.32 -10.96 6.71
CA ALA A 130 -7.17 -11.84 6.54
C ALA A 130 -6.55 -12.23 7.88
N ARG A 131 -5.93 -13.41 7.90
CA ARG A 131 -5.10 -13.87 9.01
C ARG A 131 -3.68 -14.04 8.54
N VAL A 132 -2.75 -13.44 9.25
CA VAL A 132 -1.32 -13.37 8.90
C VAL A 132 -0.46 -13.96 10.01
N THR A 133 0.76 -14.33 9.68
CA THR A 133 1.79 -14.73 10.66
C THR A 133 2.70 -13.53 10.94
N TRP A 134 2.74 -13.09 12.22
CA TRP A 134 3.57 -11.94 12.60
C TRP A 134 4.66 -12.34 13.59
N PRO A 135 5.89 -11.80 13.47
CA PRO A 135 7.01 -12.15 14.34
C PRO A 135 6.68 -12.02 15.82
N LYS A 136 7.02 -13.03 16.62
CA LYS A 136 6.79 -13.14 18.07
C LYS A 136 5.33 -13.31 18.50
N ILE A 137 4.36 -13.12 17.62
CA ILE A 137 2.93 -13.22 17.92
C ILE A 137 2.36 -14.53 17.37
N GLY A 138 2.85 -14.96 16.18
CA GLY A 138 2.29 -16.09 15.47
C GLY A 138 1.09 -15.66 14.61
N ARG A 139 0.09 -16.53 14.47
CA ARG A 139 -1.06 -16.30 13.60
C ARG A 139 -2.11 -15.40 14.25
N ILE A 140 -2.39 -14.26 13.65
CA ILE A 140 -3.29 -13.20 14.15
C ILE A 140 -4.19 -12.68 13.04
N GLY A 141 -5.37 -12.15 13.37
CA GLY A 141 -6.22 -11.38 12.45
C GLY A 141 -5.58 -10.03 12.09
N VAL A 142 -5.73 -9.59 10.85
CA VAL A 142 -5.15 -8.32 10.40
C VAL A 142 -5.70 -7.13 11.18
N ALA A 143 -7.02 -7.10 11.43
CA ALA A 143 -7.65 -6.04 12.22
C ALA A 143 -7.01 -5.94 13.61
N ASP A 144 -6.91 -7.06 14.34
CA ASP A 144 -6.30 -7.11 15.67
C ASP A 144 -4.81 -6.75 15.62
N LEU A 145 -4.08 -7.23 14.60
CA LEU A 145 -2.67 -6.87 14.40
C LEU A 145 -2.49 -5.37 14.18
N VAL A 146 -3.36 -4.74 13.38
CA VAL A 146 -3.32 -3.30 13.14
C VAL A 146 -3.58 -2.55 14.42
N THR A 147 -4.64 -2.88 15.15
CA THR A 147 -5.04 -2.16 16.37
C THR A 147 -4.04 -2.33 17.50
N ASP A 148 -3.63 -3.57 17.77
CA ASP A 148 -2.84 -3.87 18.97
C ASP A 148 -1.34 -3.64 18.78
N VAL A 149 -0.85 -3.68 17.54
CA VAL A 149 0.59 -3.69 17.27
C VAL A 149 1.03 -2.62 16.28
N LEU A 150 0.46 -2.62 15.06
CA LEU A 150 1.02 -1.81 13.98
C LEU A 150 0.68 -0.32 14.12
N ALA A 151 -0.54 0.03 14.52
CA ALA A 151 -0.92 1.42 14.74
C ALA A 151 -0.14 2.06 15.90
N PRO A 152 0.04 1.42 17.07
CA PRO A 152 0.94 1.90 18.11
C PRO A 152 2.40 2.07 17.64
N GLN A 153 2.90 1.17 16.79
CA GLN A 153 4.24 1.29 16.22
C GLN A 153 4.34 2.45 15.23
N ALA A 154 3.35 2.61 14.34
CA ALA A 154 3.30 3.73 13.40
C ALA A 154 3.24 5.09 14.12
N ARG A 155 2.44 5.23 15.18
CA ARG A 155 2.41 6.43 16.02
C ARG A 155 3.79 6.79 16.58
N ARG A 156 4.55 5.80 17.05
CA ARG A 156 5.93 6.00 17.53
C ARG A 156 6.87 6.45 16.40
N GLY A 157 6.73 5.86 15.21
CA GLY A 157 7.51 6.26 14.04
C GLY A 157 7.22 7.70 13.62
N LEU A 158 5.95 8.09 13.52
CA LEU A 158 5.55 9.47 13.22
C LEU A 158 6.08 10.47 14.25
N SER A 159 6.06 10.10 15.54
CA SER A 159 6.65 10.93 16.59
C SER A 159 8.17 11.10 16.44
N ARG A 160 8.90 10.07 15.96
CA ARG A 160 10.33 10.19 15.63
C ARG A 160 10.59 11.13 14.46
N LEU A 161 9.65 11.21 13.52
CA LEU A 161 9.67 12.16 12.39
C LEU A 161 9.28 13.59 12.80
N ASN A 162 9.04 13.84 14.09
CA ASN A 162 8.61 15.13 14.65
C ASN A 162 7.28 15.62 14.06
N ILE A 163 6.37 14.72 13.74
CA ILE A 163 4.99 15.07 13.36
C ILE A 163 4.22 15.49 14.63
N ASP A 164 3.43 16.55 14.52
CA ASP A 164 2.62 17.05 15.63
C ASP A 164 1.63 15.99 16.13
N LYS A 165 1.47 15.92 17.45
CA LYS A 165 0.62 14.91 18.09
C LYS A 165 -0.81 14.92 17.59
N ASP A 166 -1.39 16.10 17.39
CA ASP A 166 -2.78 16.23 16.94
C ASP A 166 -2.96 15.68 15.51
N VAL A 167 -1.97 15.87 14.64
CA VAL A 167 -1.95 15.29 13.28
C VAL A 167 -1.81 13.76 13.34
N ILE A 168 -0.95 13.25 14.23
CA ILE A 168 -0.83 11.81 14.46
C ILE A 168 -2.15 11.21 14.95
N ASP A 169 -2.78 11.86 15.91
CA ASP A 169 -4.04 11.39 16.50
C ASP A 169 -5.17 11.42 15.47
N GLU A 170 -5.27 12.45 14.65
CA GLU A 170 -6.25 12.56 13.57
C GLU A 170 -6.15 11.39 12.58
N PHE A 171 -5.01 11.21 11.94
CA PHE A 171 -4.88 10.21 10.87
C PHE A 171 -4.78 8.77 11.38
N MET A 172 -4.15 8.56 12.52
CA MET A 172 -4.07 7.21 13.09
C MET A 172 -5.40 6.73 13.66
N SER A 173 -6.26 7.63 14.15
CA SER A 173 -7.63 7.24 14.55
C SER A 173 -8.48 6.72 13.39
N ILE A 174 -8.22 7.17 12.16
CA ILE A 174 -8.89 6.66 10.96
C ILE A 174 -8.47 5.21 10.67
N ILE A 175 -7.17 4.90 10.79
CA ILE A 175 -6.66 3.53 10.62
C ILE A 175 -7.23 2.60 11.69
N GLU A 176 -7.20 3.03 12.94
CA GLU A 176 -7.75 2.30 14.09
C GLU A 176 -9.25 2.09 13.92
N GLY A 177 -10.01 3.13 13.55
CA GLY A 177 -11.43 3.05 13.31
C GLY A 177 -11.84 2.09 12.19
N ARG A 178 -11.05 2.02 11.10
CA ARG A 178 -11.26 1.00 10.04
C ARG A 178 -10.98 -0.41 10.54
N ALA A 179 -9.94 -0.59 11.36
CA ALA A 179 -9.60 -1.90 11.92
C ALA A 179 -10.67 -2.37 12.92
N GLU A 180 -11.12 -1.52 13.81
CA GLU A 180 -12.14 -1.81 14.83
C GLU A 180 -13.51 -2.09 14.22
N SER A 181 -13.97 -1.24 13.29
CA SER A 181 -15.24 -1.42 12.60
C SER A 181 -15.20 -2.51 11.52
N ARG A 182 -14.01 -2.91 11.07
CA ARG A 182 -13.76 -3.77 9.90
C ARG A 182 -14.35 -3.20 8.61
N VAL A 183 -14.49 -1.87 8.53
CA VAL A 183 -15.03 -1.18 7.37
C VAL A 183 -13.93 -0.35 6.69
N ASN A 184 -13.52 -0.78 5.50
CA ASN A 184 -12.72 -0.03 4.56
C ASN A 184 -13.53 0.24 3.27
N GLY A 185 -12.95 0.89 2.29
CA GLY A 185 -13.64 1.22 1.04
C GLY A 185 -14.22 0.01 0.30
N ALA A 186 -13.51 -1.11 0.29
CA ALA A 186 -14.00 -2.35 -0.35
C ALA A 186 -15.14 -2.97 0.44
N THR A 187 -14.99 -3.10 1.76
CA THR A 187 -16.01 -3.67 2.64
C THR A 187 -17.29 -2.85 2.60
N TRP A 188 -17.19 -1.51 2.63
CA TRP A 188 -18.35 -0.63 2.54
C TRP A 188 -19.11 -0.84 1.22
N GLN A 189 -18.41 -0.92 0.08
CA GLN A 189 -19.04 -1.16 -1.22
C GLN A 189 -19.76 -2.52 -1.26
N LEU A 190 -19.15 -3.58 -0.73
CA LEU A 190 -19.77 -4.90 -0.66
C LEU A 190 -21.03 -4.89 0.22
N GLN A 191 -20.97 -4.29 1.40
CA GLN A 191 -22.10 -4.18 2.33
C GLN A 191 -23.24 -3.32 1.74
N ALA A 192 -22.89 -2.21 1.09
CA ALA A 192 -23.86 -1.35 0.42
C ALA A 192 -24.58 -2.09 -0.72
N LEU A 193 -23.83 -2.82 -1.54
CA LEU A 193 -24.41 -3.58 -2.65
C LEU A 193 -25.29 -4.73 -2.15
N GLU A 194 -24.87 -5.42 -1.11
CA GLU A 194 -25.67 -6.48 -0.50
C GLU A 194 -26.99 -5.93 0.10
N SER A 195 -26.93 -4.75 0.72
CA SER A 195 -28.13 -4.08 1.23
C SER A 195 -29.09 -3.62 0.14
N LEU A 196 -28.55 -3.10 -0.98
CA LEU A 196 -29.37 -2.52 -2.07
C LEU A 196 -29.89 -3.56 -3.05
N ALA A 197 -29.17 -4.65 -3.26
CA ALA A 197 -29.51 -5.72 -4.20
C ALA A 197 -29.16 -7.10 -3.66
N PRO A 198 -29.76 -7.51 -2.51
CA PRO A 198 -29.50 -8.79 -1.87
C PRO A 198 -29.81 -9.95 -2.84
N ASP A 199 -28.99 -10.99 -2.79
CA ASP A 199 -29.16 -12.23 -3.58
C ASP A 199 -29.31 -12.02 -5.10
N SER A 200 -29.01 -10.82 -5.61
CA SER A 200 -29.16 -10.51 -7.04
C SER A 200 -28.13 -11.26 -7.88
N ARG A 201 -28.55 -11.81 -9.01
CA ARG A 201 -27.64 -12.48 -9.96
C ARG A 201 -26.69 -11.47 -10.59
N GLN A 202 -25.46 -11.90 -10.88
CA GLN A 202 -24.38 -11.04 -11.37
C GLN A 202 -24.79 -10.19 -12.60
N ASP A 203 -25.52 -10.75 -13.55
CA ASP A 203 -25.92 -10.07 -14.78
C ASP A 203 -27.39 -9.62 -14.77
N SER A 204 -28.01 -9.48 -13.59
CA SER A 204 -29.40 -9.06 -13.49
C SER A 204 -29.56 -7.53 -13.56
N PRO A 205 -30.69 -7.03 -14.12
CA PRO A 205 -30.99 -5.60 -14.08
C PRO A 205 -31.04 -5.04 -12.65
N GLU A 206 -31.51 -5.84 -11.71
CA GLU A 206 -31.60 -5.50 -10.30
C GLU A 206 -30.22 -5.24 -9.67
N ARG A 207 -29.22 -6.09 -9.99
CA ARG A 207 -27.84 -5.87 -9.52
C ARG A 207 -27.24 -4.63 -10.19
N ALA A 208 -27.51 -4.40 -11.47
CA ALA A 208 -27.04 -3.21 -12.18
C ALA A 208 -27.63 -1.91 -11.58
N GLU A 209 -28.88 -1.94 -11.14
CA GLU A 209 -29.51 -0.83 -10.42
C GLU A 209 -28.90 -0.64 -9.02
N GLY A 210 -28.70 -1.73 -8.29
CA GLY A 210 -28.01 -1.71 -6.99
C GLY A 210 -26.60 -1.13 -7.07
N ILE A 211 -25.83 -1.48 -8.10
CA ILE A 211 -24.51 -0.91 -8.34
C ILE A 211 -24.59 0.61 -8.60
N ARG A 212 -25.55 1.08 -9.39
CA ARG A 212 -25.73 2.53 -9.61
C ARG A 212 -26.09 3.25 -8.32
N ALA A 213 -27.03 2.74 -7.56
CA ALA A 213 -27.43 3.31 -6.27
C ALA A 213 -26.28 3.32 -5.25
N MET A 214 -25.49 2.25 -5.20
CA MET A 214 -24.27 2.19 -4.37
C MET A 214 -23.26 3.24 -4.79
N MET A 215 -23.03 3.43 -6.10
CA MET A 215 -22.10 4.46 -6.60
C MET A 215 -22.58 5.88 -6.29
N ASP A 216 -23.89 6.15 -6.42
CA ASP A 216 -24.45 7.45 -6.06
C ASP A 216 -24.26 7.75 -4.56
N ALA A 217 -24.51 6.76 -3.71
CA ALA A 217 -24.26 6.87 -2.27
C ALA A 217 -22.76 7.04 -1.94
N TYR A 218 -21.89 6.33 -2.67
CA TYR A 218 -20.43 6.46 -2.52
C TYR A 218 -19.97 7.88 -2.84
N LEU A 219 -20.41 8.43 -3.97
CA LEU A 219 -20.04 9.80 -4.38
C LEU A 219 -20.57 10.86 -3.41
N ALA A 220 -21.80 10.67 -2.91
CA ALA A 220 -22.37 11.55 -1.90
C ALA A 220 -21.55 11.53 -0.59
N ASN A 221 -21.19 10.36 -0.12
CA ASN A 221 -20.35 10.20 1.08
C ASN A 221 -18.93 10.76 0.86
N GLN A 222 -18.31 10.47 -0.30
CA GLN A 222 -16.99 10.99 -0.66
C GLN A 222 -16.97 12.52 -0.61
N ALA A 223 -18.02 13.19 -1.11
CA ALA A 223 -18.13 14.63 -1.10
C ALA A 223 -18.17 15.24 0.32
N THR A 224 -18.50 14.45 1.34
CA THR A 224 -18.48 14.92 2.74
C THR A 224 -17.06 15.05 3.30
N GLY A 225 -16.07 14.39 2.70
CA GLY A 225 -14.70 14.30 3.20
C GLY A 225 -14.53 13.48 4.47
N LYS A 226 -15.59 12.83 4.97
CA LYS A 226 -15.52 12.00 6.19
C LYS A 226 -14.86 10.66 5.92
N PRO A 227 -14.10 10.10 6.89
CA PRO A 227 -13.50 8.77 6.76
C PRO A 227 -14.52 7.68 6.49
N VAL A 228 -14.18 6.73 5.64
CA VAL A 228 -15.10 5.68 5.16
C VAL A 228 -15.72 4.80 6.25
N HIS A 229 -15.00 4.54 7.33
CA HIS A 229 -15.51 3.73 8.44
C HIS A 229 -16.66 4.40 9.22
N THR A 230 -16.90 5.69 8.97
CA THR A 230 -18.01 6.45 9.55
C THR A 230 -19.22 6.56 8.62
N TRP A 231 -19.15 6.01 7.42
CA TRP A 231 -20.23 6.09 6.44
C TRP A 231 -21.35 5.11 6.76
N GLU A 232 -22.57 5.59 6.67
CA GLU A 232 -23.75 4.74 6.80
C GLU A 232 -23.89 3.82 5.57
N ILE A 233 -24.40 2.60 5.82
CA ILE A 233 -24.74 1.68 4.73
C ILE A 233 -26.11 2.07 4.18
N PRO A 234 -26.24 2.36 2.87
CA PRO A 234 -27.52 2.72 2.28
C PRO A 234 -28.49 1.54 2.34
N THR A 235 -29.75 1.82 2.58
CA THR A 235 -30.82 0.82 2.62
C THR A 235 -31.73 0.97 1.41
N ARG A 236 -32.34 -0.15 0.99
CA ARG A 236 -33.38 -0.15 -0.04
C ARG A 236 -34.58 0.62 0.52
N GLY A 237 -34.96 1.71 -0.15
CA GLY A 237 -36.17 2.49 0.17
C GLY A 237 -37.46 1.77 -0.23
#